data_ba189902e96fd6eb6b527328bf3a26cc
#
_entry.id   ba189902e96fd6eb6b527328bf3a26cc
#
_cell.length_a   1.000
_cell.length_b   1.000
_cell.length_c   1.000
_cell.angle_alpha   90.00
_cell.angle_beta   90.00
_cell.angle_gamma   90.00
#
_symmetry.space_group_name_H-M   'P 1'
#
loop_
_entity.id
_entity.type
_entity.pdbx_description
1 polymer ?
#
loop_
_entity_poly.entity_id
_entity_poly.type
_entity_poly.pdbx_seq_one_letter_code
_entity_poly.pdbx_strand_id
1 'polypeptide(L)'
;LVKNITDEEEVRVAGAAAGIKGAARPAGEADLSLTSDRDSYTQGDTPVFSVVSSKDCFLTLSNLDEKGTLTVLLPNKFQQDNRIKAGVQVSFPGAKAPFIYKLGDKGKETVMAVCSEKPEVDGIKHDFNKAPLTEVKNNTRTIGERIYSQGPTRKIVILPAGGGGAPAPGKVVDAPKASGSDL
;
A
#
# COMPACT_ATOMS: atom_id res chain seq x y z
N LEU A 1 -1.52 25.68 0.92
CA LEU A 1 -1.30 25.18 1.01
C LEU A 1 -1.45 24.80 1.18
N VAL A 2 -1.94 24.33 1.15
CA VAL A 2 -1.83 23.78 1.33
C VAL A 2 -1.86 23.47 1.02
N LYS A 3 -2.00 23.18 0.68
CA LYS A 3 -1.79 22.68 0.49
C LYS A 3 -1.73 22.39 0.58
N ASN A 4 -1.86 22.14 0.72
CA ASN A 4 -1.57 21.60 0.93
C ASN A 4 -1.43 21.39 1.49
N ILE A 5 -1.87 21.08 1.79
CA ILE A 5 -1.43 20.54 2.34
C ILE A 5 -1.49 20.17 2.39
N THR A 6 -1.79 20.12 2.29
CA THR A 6 -1.46 19.50 2.26
C THR A 6 -1.04 19.31 1.74
N ASP A 7 -0.96 19.29 1.15
CA ASP A 7 -0.13 18.82 0.84
C ASP A 7 0.81 19.05 0.97
N GLU A 8 1.01 19.81 1.19
CA GLU A 8 2.06 19.85 1.62
C GLU A 8 2.37 19.48 2.68
N GLU A 9 1.70 19.41 3.28
CA GLU A 9 2.04 18.91 4.21
C GLU A 9 1.95 17.73 4.27
N GLU A 10 1.27 17.32 3.53
CA GLU A 10 1.53 16.23 3.32
C GLU A 10 2.39 15.89 2.76
N VAL A 11 2.64 16.24 2.34
CA VAL A 11 3.74 16.01 1.85
C VAL A 11 4.58 16.24 2.68
N ARG A 12 4.38 16.66 3.47
CA ARG A 12 5.28 16.67 4.18
C ARG A 12 5.31 15.87 4.99
N VAL A 13 4.42 15.42 5.10
CA VAL A 13 4.80 14.46 5.64
C VAL A 13 5.15 13.56 4.95
N ALA A 14 4.44 13.35 4.19
CA ALA A 14 5.10 12.84 3.23
C ALA A 14 5.91 13.76 2.96
N GLY A 15 5.62 14.69 3.19
CA GLY A 15 6.44 15.51 3.18
C GLY A 15 7.20 15.58 4.15
N ALA A 16 6.68 15.07 5.07
CA ALA A 16 7.65 15.00 5.93
C ALA A 16 8.44 14.13 5.33
N ALA A 17 7.90 13.28 4.82
CA ALA A 17 8.60 12.60 3.93
C ALA A 17 9.14 13.54 2.95
N ALA A 18 8.47 14.51 2.59
CA ALA A 18 9.04 15.47 1.76
C ALA A 18 10.00 16.34 2.50
N GLY A 19 9.75 16.59 3.69
CA GLY A 19 10.71 17.26 4.53
C GLY A 19 12.01 16.52 4.52
N ILE A 20 11.94 15.27 4.37
CA ILE A 20 13.06 14.41 4.24
C ILE A 20 13.71 14.51 2.91
N LYS A 21 13.06 15.11 1.97
CA LYS A 21 13.61 15.08 0.64
C LYS A 21 14.94 15.80 0.48
N GLY A 22 15.38 16.50 1.43
CA GLY A 22 16.73 17.05 1.41
C GLY A 22 17.81 16.09 1.88
N ALA A 23 17.42 15.01 2.50
CA ALA A 23 18.37 14.05 3.01
C ALA A 23 18.91 13.17 1.88
N ALA A 24 20.21 13.03 1.81
CA ALA A 24 20.82 12.13 0.86
C ALA A 24 20.45 10.70 1.21
N ARG A 25 19.99 9.95 0.21
CA ARG A 25 19.71 8.54 0.39
C ARG A 25 21.04 7.78 0.45
N PRO A 26 21.18 6.80 1.33
CA PRO A 26 22.39 6.00 1.37
C PRO A 26 22.71 5.38 0.03
N ALA A 27 24.00 5.31 -0.27
CA ALA A 27 24.46 4.70 -1.51
C ALA A 27 24.02 3.24 -1.56
N GLY A 28 23.48 2.84 -2.69
CA GLY A 28 22.99 1.47 -2.86
C GLY A 28 21.51 1.27 -2.55
N GLU A 29 20.85 2.25 -1.95
CA GLU A 29 19.43 2.16 -1.67
C GLU A 29 18.62 2.31 -2.96
N ALA A 30 17.54 1.55 -3.06
CA ALA A 30 16.70 1.60 -4.24
C ALA A 30 15.86 2.87 -4.26
N ASP A 31 15.76 3.48 -5.43
CA ASP A 31 14.77 4.52 -5.67
C ASP A 31 13.44 3.87 -6.03
N LEU A 32 12.41 4.17 -5.27
CA LEU A 32 11.07 3.69 -5.50
C LEU A 32 10.16 4.83 -5.91
N SER A 33 9.26 4.57 -6.85
CA SER A 33 8.11 5.42 -7.07
C SER A 33 6.86 4.63 -6.70
N LEU A 34 5.91 5.30 -6.07
CA LEU A 34 4.62 4.73 -5.68
C LEU A 34 3.53 5.68 -6.14
N THR A 35 2.60 5.16 -6.92
CA THR A 35 1.46 5.93 -7.42
C THR A 35 0.17 5.16 -7.19
N SER A 36 -0.95 5.87 -7.22
CA SER A 36 -2.29 5.28 -7.20
C SER A 36 -3.05 5.76 -8.41
N ASP A 37 -4.03 4.99 -8.84
CA ASP A 37 -4.86 5.37 -9.98
C ASP A 37 -5.74 6.59 -9.69
N ARG A 38 -6.00 6.88 -8.41
CA ARG A 38 -6.73 8.08 -7.97
C ARG A 38 -6.20 8.55 -6.62
N ASP A 39 -6.52 9.79 -6.27
CA ASP A 39 -6.18 10.37 -4.95
C ASP A 39 -7.32 10.19 -3.95
N SER A 40 -8.54 10.03 -4.44
CA SER A 40 -9.76 9.95 -3.64
C SER A 40 -10.63 8.81 -4.13
N TYR A 41 -11.18 8.10 -3.19
CA TYR A 41 -12.00 6.92 -3.42
C TYR A 41 -13.26 6.97 -2.57
N THR A 42 -14.21 6.14 -2.90
CA THR A 42 -15.39 5.88 -2.05
C THR A 42 -15.22 4.53 -1.38
N GLN A 43 -15.81 4.34 -0.22
CA GLN A 43 -15.81 3.04 0.46
C GLN A 43 -16.26 1.93 -0.51
N GLY A 44 -15.51 0.83 -0.53
CA GLY A 44 -15.76 -0.28 -1.42
C GLY A 44 -15.10 -0.16 -2.79
N ASP A 45 -14.53 0.99 -3.13
CA ASP A 45 -13.77 1.14 -4.37
C ASP A 45 -12.53 0.23 -4.35
N THR A 46 -12.05 -0.08 -5.54
CA THR A 46 -10.92 -0.96 -5.75
C THR A 46 -9.74 -0.16 -6.33
N PRO A 47 -8.83 0.33 -5.47
CA PRO A 47 -7.68 1.08 -5.95
C PRO A 47 -6.66 0.19 -6.63
N VAL A 48 -5.84 0.80 -7.46
CA VAL A 48 -4.67 0.17 -8.03
C VAL A 48 -3.45 1.01 -7.67
N PHE A 49 -2.48 0.39 -7.03
CA PHE A 49 -1.20 1.01 -6.71
C PHE A 49 -0.14 0.48 -7.65
N SER A 50 0.74 1.35 -8.11
CA SER A 50 1.83 0.98 -9.00
C SER A 50 3.16 1.38 -8.41
N VAL A 51 4.14 0.50 -8.52
CA VAL A 51 5.48 0.70 -7.98
C VAL A 51 6.51 0.42 -9.07
N VAL A 52 7.52 1.26 -9.14
CA VAL A 52 8.71 1.02 -9.96
C VAL A 52 9.93 1.19 -9.07
N SER A 53 10.87 0.27 -9.16
CA SER A 53 12.14 0.32 -8.43
C SER A 53 13.31 0.49 -9.40
N SER A 54 14.33 1.24 -8.99
CA SER A 54 15.59 1.35 -9.73
C SER A 54 16.45 0.10 -9.60
N LYS A 55 16.13 -0.81 -8.69
CA LYS A 55 16.90 -2.03 -8.42
C LYS A 55 15.99 -3.23 -8.27
N ASP A 56 16.55 -4.41 -8.50
CA ASP A 56 15.92 -5.66 -8.09
C ASP A 56 15.81 -5.69 -6.57
N CYS A 57 14.65 -6.04 -6.04
CA CYS A 57 14.47 -6.13 -4.60
C CYS A 57 13.20 -6.92 -4.24
N PHE A 58 12.95 -7.05 -2.95
CA PHE A 58 11.69 -7.56 -2.44
C PHE A 58 10.82 -6.37 -2.03
N LEU A 59 9.65 -6.26 -2.65
CA LEU A 59 8.72 -5.16 -2.39
C LEU A 59 7.78 -5.51 -1.24
N THR A 60 7.71 -4.64 -0.25
CA THR A 60 6.63 -4.66 0.73
C THR A 60 5.76 -3.44 0.50
N LEU A 61 4.48 -3.68 0.29
CA LEU A 61 3.47 -2.65 0.18
C LEU A 61 2.55 -2.76 1.39
N SER A 62 2.34 -1.66 2.10
CA SER A 62 1.53 -1.66 3.31
C SER A 62 0.63 -0.44 3.37
N ASN A 63 -0.39 -0.53 4.18
CA ASN A 63 -1.38 0.52 4.39
C ASN A 63 -1.53 0.82 5.87
N LEU A 64 -1.49 2.09 6.22
CA LEU A 64 -1.73 2.58 7.58
C LEU A 64 -3.00 3.41 7.57
N ASP A 65 -4.00 3.00 8.32
CA ASP A 65 -5.26 3.74 8.42
C ASP A 65 -5.22 4.80 9.53
N GLU A 66 -6.27 5.61 9.63
CA GLU A 66 -6.37 6.66 10.64
C GLU A 66 -6.40 6.13 12.07
N LYS A 67 -6.77 4.89 12.25
CA LYS A 67 -6.84 4.25 13.57
C LYS A 67 -5.49 3.69 14.00
N GLY A 68 -4.49 3.76 13.14
CA GLY A 68 -3.18 3.22 13.40
C GLY A 68 -3.04 1.74 13.08
N THR A 69 -3.98 1.16 12.34
CA THR A 69 -3.89 -0.22 11.89
C THR A 69 -2.97 -0.30 10.69
N LEU A 70 -1.93 -1.10 10.81
CA LEU A 70 -0.96 -1.35 9.75
C LEU A 70 -1.23 -2.71 9.12
N THR A 71 -1.52 -2.71 7.82
CA THR A 71 -1.81 -3.92 7.07
C THR A 71 -0.82 -4.07 5.92
N VAL A 72 -0.24 -5.25 5.79
CA VAL A 72 0.64 -5.56 4.65
C VAL A 72 -0.25 -6.03 3.49
N LEU A 73 -0.15 -5.32 2.37
CA LEU A 73 -0.91 -5.62 1.16
C LEU A 73 -0.14 -6.57 0.24
N LEU A 74 1.18 -6.43 0.18
CA LEU A 74 2.07 -7.28 -0.58
C LEU A 74 3.33 -7.56 0.26
N PRO A 75 3.74 -8.80 0.47
CA PRO A 75 3.12 -10.04 -0.01
C PRO A 75 1.78 -10.34 0.67
N ASN A 76 0.99 -11.19 0.02
CA ASN A 76 -0.30 -11.63 0.54
C ASN A 76 -0.55 -13.09 0.13
N LYS A 77 -1.66 -13.66 0.57
CA LYS A 77 -2.00 -15.06 0.30
C LYS A 77 -1.93 -15.44 -1.18
N PHE A 78 -2.35 -14.55 -2.04
CA PHE A 78 -2.48 -14.81 -3.48
C PHE A 78 -1.24 -14.40 -4.27
N GLN A 79 -0.38 -13.58 -3.67
CA GLN A 79 0.84 -13.08 -4.30
C GLN A 79 1.93 -13.08 -3.24
N GLN A 80 2.53 -14.25 -3.02
CA GLN A 80 3.53 -14.46 -1.98
C GLN A 80 4.94 -14.10 -2.44
N ASP A 81 5.23 -14.23 -3.73
CA ASP A 81 6.48 -13.78 -4.29
C ASP A 81 6.43 -12.26 -4.50
N ASN A 82 7.18 -11.57 -3.67
CA ASN A 82 7.25 -10.10 -3.69
C ASN A 82 8.53 -9.58 -4.34
N ARG A 83 9.25 -10.44 -5.08
CA ARG A 83 10.45 -10.01 -5.80
C ARG A 83 10.04 -9.18 -7.01
N ILE A 84 10.68 -8.04 -7.18
CA ILE A 84 10.47 -7.16 -8.33
C ILE A 84 11.78 -6.86 -9.03
N LYS A 85 11.69 -6.54 -10.30
CA LYS A 85 12.83 -6.25 -11.16
C LYS A 85 13.02 -4.77 -11.38
N ALA A 86 14.25 -4.34 -11.48
CA ALA A 86 14.61 -2.95 -11.77
C ALA A 86 13.92 -2.47 -13.05
N GLY A 87 13.31 -1.30 -12.98
CA GLY A 87 12.67 -0.65 -14.13
C GLY A 87 11.34 -1.26 -14.57
N VAL A 88 10.88 -2.34 -13.93
CA VAL A 88 9.62 -2.99 -14.29
C VAL A 88 8.52 -2.51 -13.35
N GLN A 89 7.44 -1.97 -13.92
CA GLN A 89 6.29 -1.56 -13.11
C GLN A 89 5.53 -2.77 -12.59
N VAL A 90 5.26 -2.74 -11.30
CA VAL A 90 4.44 -3.74 -10.62
C VAL A 90 3.18 -3.06 -10.11
N SER A 91 2.04 -3.66 -10.34
CA SER A 91 0.76 -3.14 -9.85
C SER A 91 0.18 -4.05 -8.77
N PHE A 92 -0.48 -3.43 -7.81
CA PHE A 92 -1.25 -4.15 -6.79
C PHE A 92 -2.68 -3.59 -6.75
N PRO A 93 -3.70 -4.42 -6.92
CA PRO A 93 -3.60 -5.79 -7.45
C PRO A 93 -3.05 -5.80 -8.88
N GLY A 94 -2.36 -6.87 -9.26
CA GLY A 94 -1.91 -7.03 -10.64
C GLY A 94 -3.09 -7.24 -11.59
N ALA A 95 -2.92 -6.91 -12.87
CA ALA A 95 -3.98 -7.02 -13.87
C ALA A 95 -4.55 -8.44 -13.99
N LYS A 96 -3.73 -9.46 -13.73
CA LYS A 96 -4.14 -10.87 -13.78
C LYS A 96 -4.28 -11.49 -12.39
N ALA A 97 -4.33 -10.69 -11.35
CA ALA A 97 -4.47 -11.20 -10.00
C ALA A 97 -5.85 -11.87 -9.84
N PRO A 98 -5.91 -12.99 -9.12
CA PRO A 98 -7.19 -13.68 -8.89
C PRO A 98 -8.04 -13.00 -7.82
N PHE A 99 -7.68 -11.80 -7.42
CA PHE A 99 -8.34 -11.06 -6.36
C PHE A 99 -8.42 -9.57 -6.70
N ILE A 100 -9.30 -8.88 -6.01
CA ILE A 100 -9.36 -7.42 -5.97
C ILE A 100 -9.21 -6.97 -4.53
N TYR A 101 -8.66 -5.77 -4.33
CA TYR A 101 -8.57 -5.16 -3.03
C TYR A 101 -9.65 -4.08 -2.91
N LYS A 102 -10.55 -4.25 -1.94
CA LYS A 102 -11.62 -3.28 -1.67
C LYS A 102 -11.26 -2.42 -0.48
N LEU A 103 -11.38 -1.12 -0.66
CA LEU A 103 -11.19 -0.18 0.43
C LEU A 103 -12.28 -0.33 1.48
N GLY A 104 -11.88 -0.16 2.74
CA GLY A 104 -12.74 -0.32 3.88
C GLY A 104 -13.35 0.98 4.39
N ASP A 105 -13.03 1.32 5.63
CA ASP A 105 -13.58 2.48 6.30
C ASP A 105 -13.24 3.79 5.60
N LYS A 106 -14.16 4.76 5.73
CA LYS A 106 -13.87 6.13 5.31
C LYS A 106 -12.74 6.70 6.16
N GLY A 107 -12.00 7.62 5.58
CA GLY A 107 -10.92 8.30 6.28
C GLY A 107 -9.68 8.46 5.39
N LYS A 108 -8.61 8.87 6.02
CA LYS A 108 -7.32 9.02 5.34
C LYS A 108 -6.49 7.77 5.57
N GLU A 109 -5.86 7.30 4.52
CA GLU A 109 -4.94 6.17 4.60
C GLU A 109 -3.61 6.54 3.97
N THR A 110 -2.56 5.95 4.49
CA THR A 110 -1.21 6.12 3.97
C THR A 110 -0.71 4.78 3.45
N VAL A 111 -0.50 4.70 2.15
CA VAL A 111 0.10 3.53 1.51
C VAL A 111 1.59 3.75 1.45
N MET A 112 2.36 2.73 1.77
CA MET A 112 3.82 2.80 1.88
C MET A 112 4.45 1.65 1.12
N ALA A 113 5.55 1.93 0.42
CA ALA A 113 6.31 0.93 -0.30
C ALA A 113 7.74 0.90 0.20
N VAL A 114 8.27 -0.29 0.41
CA VAL A 114 9.66 -0.51 0.83
C VAL A 114 10.28 -1.58 -0.04
N CYS A 115 11.50 -1.32 -0.46
CA CYS A 115 12.35 -2.25 -1.21
C CYS A 115 13.41 -2.78 -0.26
N SER A 116 13.50 -4.08 -0.09
CA SER A 116 14.45 -4.69 0.84
C SER A 116 15.22 -5.83 0.18
N GLU A 117 16.33 -6.21 0.81
CA GLU A 117 17.15 -7.34 0.33
C GLU A 117 16.57 -8.68 0.73
N LYS A 118 15.59 -8.68 1.63
CA LYS A 118 14.93 -9.89 2.13
C LYS A 118 13.43 -9.79 1.90
N PRO A 119 12.76 -10.93 1.74
CA PRO A 119 11.31 -10.94 1.51
C PRO A 119 10.50 -10.31 2.65
N GLU A 120 11.01 -10.37 3.87
CA GLU A 120 10.29 -9.90 5.05
C GLU A 120 10.89 -8.58 5.54
N VAL A 121 10.04 -7.73 6.04
CA VAL A 121 10.41 -6.43 6.58
C VAL A 121 10.16 -6.42 8.08
N ASP A 122 11.16 -5.98 8.85
CA ASP A 122 11.05 -5.76 10.30
C ASP A 122 10.50 -6.94 11.10
N GLY A 123 10.75 -8.16 10.64
CA GLY A 123 10.30 -9.35 11.33
C GLY A 123 8.78 -9.58 11.28
N ILE A 124 8.09 -8.91 10.38
CA ILE A 124 6.67 -9.15 10.16
C ILE A 124 6.49 -10.58 9.66
N LYS A 125 5.67 -11.33 10.38
CA LYS A 125 5.39 -12.72 10.02
C LYS A 125 4.01 -12.84 9.43
N HIS A 126 3.91 -13.61 8.37
CA HIS A 126 2.67 -13.84 7.64
C HIS A 126 2.09 -15.20 7.99
N ASP A 127 0.79 -15.24 8.21
CA ASP A 127 0.05 -16.48 8.39
C ASP A 127 -1.14 -16.46 7.43
N PHE A 128 -0.88 -16.84 6.19
CA PHE A 128 -1.87 -16.82 5.12
C PHE A 128 -2.91 -17.94 5.24
N ASN A 129 -2.79 -18.82 6.24
CA ASN A 129 -3.85 -19.75 6.57
C ASN A 129 -4.95 -19.08 7.38
N LYS A 130 -4.61 -18.02 8.08
CA LYS A 130 -5.58 -17.27 8.90
C LYS A 130 -6.28 -16.17 8.13
N ALA A 131 -5.52 -15.43 7.32
CA ALA A 131 -6.05 -14.28 6.62
C ALA A 131 -5.27 -14.01 5.33
N PRO A 132 -5.92 -13.49 4.29
CA PRO A 132 -5.24 -13.18 3.04
C PRO A 132 -4.25 -12.02 3.15
N LEU A 133 -4.49 -11.09 4.07
CA LEU A 133 -3.59 -9.97 4.36
C LEU A 133 -3.04 -10.11 5.78
N THR A 134 -1.89 -9.54 6.03
CA THR A 134 -1.28 -9.55 7.35
C THR A 134 -1.52 -8.21 8.04
N GLU A 135 -2.25 -8.23 9.14
CA GLU A 135 -2.38 -7.09 10.03
C GLU A 135 -1.29 -7.17 11.09
N VAL A 136 -0.51 -6.10 11.23
CA VAL A 136 0.57 -6.04 12.22
C VAL A 136 -0.03 -5.75 13.59
N LYS A 137 0.13 -6.68 14.52
CA LYS A 137 -0.49 -6.59 15.85
C LYS A 137 0.40 -5.95 16.91
N ASN A 138 1.70 -6.15 16.80
CA ASN A 138 2.65 -5.71 17.81
C ASN A 138 3.60 -4.67 17.24
N ASN A 139 3.98 -3.71 18.07
CA ASN A 139 4.93 -2.67 17.71
C ASN A 139 4.53 -1.91 16.43
N THR A 140 3.23 -1.81 16.18
CA THR A 140 2.68 -1.22 14.95
C THR A 140 3.23 0.18 14.68
N ARG A 141 3.32 1.00 15.72
CA ARG A 141 3.84 2.36 15.58
C ARG A 141 5.31 2.36 15.14
N THR A 142 6.14 1.61 15.84
CA THR A 142 7.58 1.55 15.55
C THR A 142 7.84 0.99 14.15
N ILE A 143 7.14 -0.09 13.80
CA ILE A 143 7.26 -0.71 12.48
C ILE A 143 6.75 0.25 11.41
N GLY A 144 5.61 0.88 11.65
CA GLY A 144 5.03 1.85 10.72
C GLY A 144 5.94 3.05 10.47
N GLU A 145 6.52 3.61 11.53
CA GLU A 145 7.46 4.72 11.41
C GLU A 145 8.71 4.32 10.62
N ARG A 146 9.18 3.10 10.84
CA ARG A 146 10.36 2.60 10.15
C ARG A 146 10.09 2.39 8.67
N ILE A 147 8.96 1.78 8.34
CA ILE A 147 8.55 1.61 6.95
C ILE A 147 8.35 2.97 6.28
N TYR A 148 7.70 3.89 6.97
CA TYR A 148 7.46 5.24 6.48
C TYR A 148 8.77 5.96 6.12
N SER A 149 9.82 5.76 6.89
CA SER A 149 11.11 6.40 6.68
C SER A 149 11.95 5.75 5.58
N GLN A 150 11.63 4.54 5.17
CA GLN A 150 12.45 3.76 4.24
C GLN A 150 12.06 3.89 2.78
N GLY A 151 10.87 4.38 2.49
CA GLY A 151 10.40 4.44 1.12
C GLY A 151 9.31 5.48 0.88
N PRO A 152 8.78 5.54 -0.34
CA PRO A 152 7.75 6.49 -0.71
C PRO A 152 6.43 6.17 -0.02
N THR A 153 5.63 7.21 0.17
CA THR A 153 4.28 7.09 0.70
C THR A 153 3.29 7.72 -0.27
N ARG A 154 2.07 7.22 -0.24
CA ARG A 154 0.96 7.76 -1.01
C ARG A 154 -0.25 7.91 -0.09
N LYS A 155 -0.73 9.12 0.09
CA LYS A 155 -1.92 9.38 0.88
C LYS A 155 -3.14 9.33 -0.02
N ILE A 156 -4.15 8.61 0.43
CA ILE A 156 -5.44 8.52 -0.24
C ILE A 156 -6.54 8.88 0.75
N VAL A 157 -7.65 9.34 0.21
CA VAL A 157 -8.84 9.67 1.00
C VAL A 157 -9.97 8.74 0.59
N ILE A 158 -10.61 8.14 1.58
CA ILE A 158 -11.77 7.28 1.36
C ILE A 158 -13.00 8.04 1.84
N LEU A 159 -13.89 8.34 0.92
CA LEU A 159 -15.14 9.02 1.20
C LEU A 159 -16.22 8.00 1.59
N PRO A 160 -17.19 8.42 2.40
CA PRO A 160 -18.28 7.50 2.78
C PRO A 160 -19.09 7.09 1.55
N ALA A 161 -19.52 5.83 1.54
CA ALA A 161 -20.44 5.34 0.55
C ALA A 161 -21.81 5.99 0.77
N GLY A 162 -22.48 6.37 -0.29
CA GLY A 162 -23.85 6.86 -0.22
C GLY A 162 -24.78 5.72 0.18
N GLY A 163 -25.46 5.87 1.31
CA GLY A 163 -26.41 4.86 1.80
C GLY A 163 -25.80 3.90 2.81
N GLY A 164 -26.05 4.16 4.00
CA GLY A 164 -25.71 3.63 5.29
C GLY A 164 -25.32 2.17 5.49
N GLY A 165 -24.31 1.69 4.83
CA GLY A 165 -23.70 0.42 5.21
C GLY A 165 -22.77 0.61 6.40
N ALA A 166 -22.66 -0.41 7.26
CA ALA A 166 -21.69 -0.41 8.33
C ALA A 166 -20.28 -0.36 7.74
N PRO A 167 -19.38 0.40 8.35
CA PRO A 167 -17.98 0.42 7.90
C PRO A 167 -17.38 -0.98 8.00
N ALA A 168 -16.62 -1.34 7.00
CA ALA A 168 -15.90 -2.60 6.96
C ALA A 168 -14.42 -2.34 6.71
N PRO A 169 -13.54 -3.15 7.28
CA PRO A 169 -12.11 -3.03 6.98
C PRO A 169 -11.85 -3.33 5.50
N GLY A 170 -10.77 -2.78 4.98
CA GLY A 170 -10.29 -3.11 3.63
C GLY A 170 -10.06 -4.60 3.52
N LYS A 171 -10.43 -5.17 2.40
CA LYS A 171 -10.38 -6.62 2.21
C LYS A 171 -10.02 -7.01 0.80
N VAL A 172 -9.44 -8.19 0.71
CA VAL A 172 -9.21 -8.87 -0.55
C VAL A 172 -10.40 -9.80 -0.79
N VAL A 173 -10.95 -9.77 -1.98
CA VAL A 173 -12.03 -10.67 -2.42
C VAL A 173 -11.66 -11.28 -3.76
N ASP A 174 -12.30 -12.39 -4.09
CA ASP A 174 -12.07 -13.02 -5.38
C ASP A 174 -12.45 -12.07 -6.52
N ALA A 175 -11.64 -12.07 -7.57
CA ALA A 175 -11.97 -11.32 -8.76
C ALA A 175 -13.26 -11.91 -9.39
N PRO A 176 -14.15 -11.07 -9.92
CA PRO A 176 -15.33 -11.59 -10.59
C PRO A 176 -14.91 -12.48 -11.76
N LYS A 177 -15.54 -13.64 -11.85
CA LYS A 177 -15.30 -14.51 -13.00
C LYS A 177 -15.81 -13.82 -14.23
N ALA A 178 -15.03 -13.85 -15.29
CA ALA A 178 -15.51 -13.41 -16.58
C ALA A 178 -16.72 -14.30 -16.94
N SER A 179 -17.86 -13.70 -17.16
CA SER A 179 -19.00 -14.43 -17.69
C SER A 179 -18.61 -14.87 -19.10
N GLY A 180 -18.43 -16.15 -19.28
CA GLY A 180 -18.23 -16.69 -20.60
C GLY A 180 -19.47 -16.36 -21.40
N SER A 181 -19.30 -15.60 -22.46
CA SER A 181 -20.36 -15.50 -23.45
C SER A 181 -20.37 -16.82 -24.21
N ASP A 182 -21.31 -17.63 -23.88
CA ASP A 182 -21.60 -18.79 -24.71
C ASP A 182 -22.20 -18.28 -26.01
N LEU A 183 -21.48 -18.48 -27.08
CA LEU A 183 -22.02 -18.35 -28.43
C LEU A 183 -22.56 -19.69 -28.86
#